data_26c3fecae039bd6ccf131277f7686f77
#
_entry.id   26c3fecae039bd6ccf131277f7686f77
#
_cell.length_a   1.000
_cell.length_b   1.000
_cell.length_c   1.000
_cell.angle_alpha   90.00
_cell.angle_beta   90.00
_cell.angle_gamma   90.00
#
_symmetry.space_group_name_H-M   'P 1'
#
loop_
_entity.id
_entity.type
_entity.pdbx_description
1 polymer ?
#
loop_
_entity_poly.entity_id
_entity_poly.type
_entity_poly.pdbx_seq_one_letter_code
_entity_poly.pdbx_strand_id
1 'polypeptide(L)'
;YPSAVATTFDLNFNTIAEDFTFTRGSEATFVNAQGLIQSTASNDAPRLDYSTGAKAFLLEPQSTNIIPYSEDFTLGWNLSDATIVSNSTISPNGLSNASKLTTSVFGGGLSDSFAVSDGNLTFSLFVKKGTTNGIRLRIDASTDSDGFFDLVNNTVYSSTDDASIESFGNGWYKISVSANITSFSKVAIYTTDGSSNYENGSI
;
A
#
# COMPACT_ATOMS: atom_id res chain seq x y z
N TYR A 1 42.60 -35.39 -2.12
CA TYR A 1 41.63 -34.37 -2.56
C TYR A 1 40.97 -33.79 -1.33
N PRO A 2 40.96 -32.45 -1.11
CA PRO A 2 40.18 -31.89 -0.05
C PRO A 2 38.71 -32.12 -0.42
N SER A 3 37.97 -32.79 0.48
CA SER A 3 36.52 -32.88 0.36
C SER A 3 35.95 -31.46 0.40
N ALA A 4 35.22 -31.08 -0.66
CA ALA A 4 34.45 -29.87 -0.64
C ALA A 4 33.49 -29.97 0.55
N VAL A 5 33.70 -29.16 1.57
CA VAL A 5 32.71 -28.93 2.61
C VAL A 5 31.58 -28.21 1.91
N ALA A 6 30.48 -28.94 1.64
CA ALA A 6 29.24 -28.32 1.28
C ALA A 6 28.81 -27.44 2.46
N THR A 7 29.02 -26.16 2.34
CA THR A 7 28.43 -25.18 3.26
C THR A 7 26.93 -25.25 3.00
N THR A 8 26.23 -26.08 3.74
CA THR A 8 24.78 -25.99 3.87
C THR A 8 24.52 -24.69 4.61
N PHE A 9 24.05 -23.66 3.91
CA PHE A 9 23.48 -22.49 4.55
C PHE A 9 22.21 -22.97 5.24
N ASP A 10 22.31 -23.19 6.55
CA ASP A 10 21.13 -23.40 7.37
C ASP A 10 20.44 -22.06 7.54
N LEU A 11 19.41 -21.81 6.74
CA LEU A 11 18.51 -20.66 6.89
C LEU A 11 17.65 -20.83 8.15
N ASN A 12 18.24 -21.32 9.23
CA ASN A 12 17.62 -21.29 10.54
C ASN A 12 17.61 -19.83 11.01
N PHE A 13 16.45 -19.21 10.86
CA PHE A 13 16.20 -17.79 11.12
C PHE A 13 16.58 -17.30 12.54
N ASN A 14 16.98 -18.18 13.42
CA ASN A 14 17.49 -17.83 14.75
C ASN A 14 19.01 -17.56 14.78
N THR A 15 19.76 -17.93 13.73
CA THR A 15 21.23 -17.83 13.68
C THR A 15 21.73 -16.97 12.51
N ILE A 16 20.87 -16.30 11.77
CA ILE A 16 21.23 -15.45 10.62
C ILE A 16 22.25 -14.37 10.94
N ALA A 17 22.23 -13.83 12.16
CA ALA A 17 23.18 -12.82 12.58
C ALA A 17 24.63 -13.36 12.67
N GLU A 18 24.82 -14.68 12.65
CA GLU A 18 26.15 -15.31 12.68
C GLU A 18 26.72 -15.47 11.27
N ASP A 19 25.85 -15.69 10.25
CA ASP A 19 26.27 -15.98 8.88
C ASP A 19 26.24 -14.77 7.96
N PHE A 20 25.41 -13.75 8.26
CA PHE A 20 25.21 -12.59 7.41
C PHE A 20 25.23 -11.28 8.20
N THR A 21 25.96 -10.31 7.70
CA THR A 21 25.81 -8.91 8.14
C THR A 21 24.69 -8.29 7.31
N PHE A 22 23.62 -7.87 7.98
CA PHE A 22 22.52 -7.17 7.38
C PHE A 22 22.58 -5.68 7.75
N THR A 23 22.57 -4.81 6.73
CA THR A 23 22.55 -3.36 6.92
C THR A 23 21.42 -2.72 6.14
N ARG A 24 20.71 -1.80 6.76
CA ARG A 24 19.65 -0.99 6.15
C ARG A 24 19.60 0.37 6.78
N GLY A 25 19.51 1.43 5.98
CA GLY A 25 19.54 2.83 6.45
C GLY A 25 18.26 3.32 7.12
N SER A 26 17.17 2.54 7.14
CA SER A 26 15.89 2.94 7.73
C SER A 26 15.14 1.74 8.32
N GLU A 27 14.16 2.00 9.19
CA GLU A 27 13.15 1.02 9.55
C GLU A 27 12.34 0.58 8.33
N ALA A 28 11.73 -0.60 8.41
CA ALA A 28 10.85 -1.11 7.38
C ALA A 28 9.76 -2.00 7.97
N THR A 29 8.67 -2.15 7.23
CA THR A 29 7.53 -2.96 7.63
C THR A 29 7.60 -4.37 7.05
N PHE A 30 6.93 -5.29 7.71
CA PHE A 30 6.74 -6.68 7.27
C PHE A 30 5.42 -7.20 7.83
N VAL A 31 4.91 -8.31 7.26
CA VAL A 31 3.74 -9.00 7.79
C VAL A 31 4.20 -10.03 8.81
N ASN A 32 3.74 -9.92 10.05
CA ASN A 32 4.08 -10.86 11.12
C ASN A 32 3.28 -12.17 11.02
N ALA A 33 3.57 -13.13 11.91
CA ALA A 33 2.89 -14.44 11.93
C ALA A 33 1.37 -14.37 12.20
N GLN A 34 0.87 -13.24 12.72
CA GLN A 34 -0.55 -12.97 12.94
C GLN A 34 -1.22 -12.32 11.73
N GLY A 35 -0.49 -12.09 10.63
CA GLY A 35 -0.98 -11.42 9.43
C GLY A 35 -1.11 -9.90 9.57
N LEU A 36 -0.45 -9.29 10.57
CA LEU A 36 -0.47 -7.85 10.81
C LEU A 36 0.80 -7.20 10.31
N ILE A 37 0.68 -5.97 9.81
CA ILE A 37 1.83 -5.14 9.47
C ILE A 37 2.53 -4.68 10.76
N GLN A 38 3.83 -4.88 10.81
CA GLN A 38 4.68 -4.50 11.93
C GLN A 38 5.97 -3.85 11.42
N SER A 39 6.48 -2.84 12.14
CA SER A 39 7.79 -2.27 11.88
C SER A 39 8.90 -3.13 12.49
N THR A 40 10.08 -3.10 11.87
CA THR A 40 11.27 -3.74 12.45
C THR A 40 11.69 -3.02 13.73
N ALA A 41 12.28 -3.77 14.66
CA ALA A 41 12.74 -3.23 15.94
C ALA A 41 13.94 -2.27 15.81
N SER A 42 14.67 -2.34 14.69
CA SER A 42 15.81 -1.48 14.37
C SER A 42 16.04 -1.40 12.87
N ASN A 43 16.84 -0.43 12.44
CA ASN A 43 17.20 -0.25 11.02
C ASN A 43 17.86 -1.50 10.43
N ASP A 44 18.78 -2.13 11.15
CA ASP A 44 19.58 -3.26 10.67
C ASP A 44 18.93 -4.63 10.96
N ALA A 45 17.64 -4.66 11.37
CA ALA A 45 16.94 -5.91 11.58
C ALA A 45 16.42 -6.48 10.24
N PRO A 46 16.72 -7.75 9.91
CA PRO A 46 16.15 -8.41 8.74
C PRO A 46 14.64 -8.59 8.91
N ARG A 47 13.91 -8.55 7.80
CA ARG A 47 12.46 -8.73 7.80
C ARG A 47 12.12 -10.19 7.54
N LEU A 48 11.41 -10.79 8.49
CA LEU A 48 10.83 -12.13 8.37
C LEU A 48 9.34 -11.97 8.12
N ASP A 49 8.95 -12.14 6.88
CA ASP A 49 7.61 -11.87 6.37
C ASP A 49 6.77 -13.13 6.26
N TYR A 50 5.49 -13.02 6.54
CA TYR A 50 4.50 -14.10 6.51
C TYR A 50 3.36 -13.83 5.51
N SER A 51 3.47 -12.86 4.63
CA SER A 51 2.42 -12.49 3.65
C SER A 51 1.99 -13.67 2.77
N THR A 52 2.90 -14.60 2.49
CA THR A 52 2.62 -15.84 1.73
C THR A 52 2.10 -17.01 2.59
N GLY A 53 1.87 -16.79 3.88
CA GLY A 53 1.49 -17.82 4.85
C GLY A 53 2.65 -18.65 5.39
N ALA A 54 3.86 -18.48 4.87
CA ALA A 54 5.07 -19.12 5.34
C ALA A 54 6.13 -18.06 5.69
N LYS A 55 6.95 -18.36 6.71
CA LYS A 55 8.06 -17.49 7.12
C LYS A 55 9.10 -17.41 6.00
N ALA A 56 9.38 -16.21 5.51
CA ALA A 56 10.38 -15.97 4.48
C ALA A 56 11.16 -14.67 4.74
N PHE A 57 12.36 -14.56 4.16
CA PHE A 57 13.04 -13.27 4.10
C PHE A 57 12.38 -12.37 3.08
N LEU A 58 12.04 -11.14 3.49
CA LEU A 58 11.57 -10.11 2.59
C LEU A 58 12.75 -9.28 2.08
N LEU A 59 13.12 -9.50 0.83
CA LEU A 59 14.12 -8.73 0.09
C LEU A 59 13.42 -7.92 -1.00
N GLU A 60 13.47 -6.61 -0.89
CA GLU A 60 12.86 -5.69 -1.84
C GLU A 60 13.88 -4.65 -2.29
N PRO A 61 13.77 -4.13 -3.53
CA PRO A 61 14.50 -2.95 -3.93
C PRO A 61 14.22 -1.77 -2.99
N GLN A 62 15.19 -0.88 -2.85
CA GLN A 62 14.98 0.35 -2.09
C GLN A 62 13.85 1.17 -2.70
N SER A 63 12.90 1.58 -1.87
CA SER A 63 11.83 2.52 -2.22
C SER A 63 11.68 3.57 -1.12
N THR A 64 11.14 4.73 -1.48
CA THR A 64 10.92 5.85 -0.54
C THR A 64 9.45 6.24 -0.59
N ASN A 65 8.79 6.28 0.57
CA ASN A 65 7.48 6.89 0.68
C ASN A 65 7.65 8.41 0.63
N ILE A 66 7.06 9.02 -0.40
CA ILE A 66 7.17 10.47 -0.65
C ILE A 66 5.91 11.25 -0.28
N ILE A 67 4.84 10.57 0.13
CA ILE A 67 3.61 11.21 0.63
C ILE A 67 3.85 11.66 2.08
N PRO A 68 3.81 12.96 2.39
CA PRO A 68 4.17 13.47 3.72
C PRO A 68 3.25 12.93 4.85
N TYR A 69 1.96 12.79 4.56
CA TYR A 69 0.93 12.37 5.52
C TYR A 69 0.20 11.10 5.05
N SER A 70 0.96 10.05 4.77
CA SER A 70 0.42 8.81 4.20
C SER A 70 -0.52 8.02 5.13
N GLU A 71 -0.51 8.31 6.44
CA GLU A 71 -1.38 7.67 7.43
C GLU A 71 -2.41 8.63 8.06
N ASP A 72 -2.31 9.94 7.79
CA ASP A 72 -3.22 10.95 8.32
C ASP A 72 -3.87 11.76 7.19
N PHE A 73 -5.04 11.33 6.78
CA PHE A 73 -5.83 11.97 5.72
C PHE A 73 -6.49 13.28 6.14
N THR A 74 -6.29 13.74 7.38
CA THR A 74 -6.76 15.07 7.85
C THR A 74 -5.73 16.17 7.61
N LEU A 75 -4.49 15.81 7.29
CA LEU A 75 -3.37 16.71 7.05
C LEU A 75 -2.88 16.61 5.60
N GLY A 76 -2.68 17.75 4.95
CA GLY A 76 -2.12 17.85 3.59
C GLY A 76 -3.07 17.45 2.46
N TRP A 77 -4.07 16.63 2.72
CA TRP A 77 -5.03 16.19 1.73
C TRP A 77 -6.15 17.21 1.49
N ASN A 78 -6.44 17.46 0.22
CA ASN A 78 -7.55 18.31 -0.21
C ASN A 78 -8.80 17.45 -0.39
N LEU A 79 -9.86 17.76 0.35
CA LEU A 79 -11.15 17.09 0.25
C LEU A 79 -12.07 17.85 -0.72
N SER A 80 -12.66 17.13 -1.67
CA SER A 80 -13.69 17.63 -2.58
C SER A 80 -14.98 16.85 -2.35
N ASP A 81 -16.00 17.50 -1.83
CA ASP A 81 -17.31 16.88 -1.52
C ASP A 81 -17.18 15.58 -0.73
N ALA A 82 -16.24 15.58 0.20
CA ALA A 82 -15.86 14.41 0.98
C ALA A 82 -15.56 14.79 2.43
N THR A 83 -15.67 13.81 3.31
CA THR A 83 -15.32 13.93 4.73
C THR A 83 -14.46 12.75 5.15
N ILE A 84 -13.56 13.00 6.11
CA ILE A 84 -12.70 11.99 6.75
C ILE A 84 -13.10 11.86 8.22
N VAL A 85 -13.26 10.62 8.67
CA VAL A 85 -13.37 10.26 10.08
C VAL A 85 -12.20 9.39 10.45
N SER A 86 -11.26 9.94 11.25
CA SER A 86 -10.08 9.21 11.72
C SER A 86 -10.45 8.14 12.74
N ASN A 87 -9.59 7.14 12.90
CA ASN A 87 -9.71 6.06 13.88
C ASN A 87 -11.06 5.32 13.82
N SER A 88 -11.60 5.16 12.63
CA SER A 88 -12.94 4.63 12.39
C SER A 88 -13.00 3.09 12.51
N THR A 89 -11.91 2.40 12.25
CA THR A 89 -11.84 0.94 12.35
C THR A 89 -10.40 0.45 12.57
N ILE A 90 -10.26 -0.85 12.85
CA ILE A 90 -8.95 -1.49 12.99
C ILE A 90 -8.29 -1.61 11.62
N SER A 91 -7.08 -1.09 11.49
CA SER A 91 -6.26 -1.14 10.28
C SER A 91 -5.44 -2.43 10.19
N PRO A 92 -4.74 -2.67 9.07
CA PRO A 92 -3.88 -3.84 8.89
C PRO A 92 -2.74 -4.00 9.91
N ASN A 93 -2.39 -2.97 10.67
CA ASN A 93 -1.41 -3.06 11.75
C ASN A 93 -2.00 -3.51 13.10
N GLY A 94 -3.32 -3.75 13.17
CA GLY A 94 -4.03 -4.20 14.38
C GLY A 94 -4.46 -3.05 15.30
N LEU A 95 -4.19 -1.81 14.97
CA LEU A 95 -4.58 -0.63 15.75
C LEU A 95 -5.86 -0.01 15.20
N SER A 96 -6.62 0.68 16.05
CA SER A 96 -7.81 1.44 15.63
C SER A 96 -7.39 2.81 15.09
N ASN A 97 -6.75 2.84 13.93
CA ASN A 97 -6.21 4.05 13.30
C ASN A 97 -6.57 4.20 11.80
N ALA A 98 -7.42 3.33 11.27
CA ALA A 98 -7.90 3.49 9.90
C ALA A 98 -8.90 4.64 9.80
N SER A 99 -8.75 5.45 8.76
CA SER A 99 -9.65 6.55 8.44
C SER A 99 -10.77 6.10 7.52
N LYS A 100 -11.98 6.62 7.73
CA LYS A 100 -13.13 6.42 6.85
C LYS A 100 -13.30 7.63 5.95
N LEU A 101 -13.24 7.42 4.64
CA LEU A 101 -13.62 8.39 3.63
C LEU A 101 -15.12 8.26 3.35
N THR A 102 -15.84 9.36 3.33
CA THR A 102 -17.24 9.42 2.88
C THR A 102 -17.38 10.54 1.84
N THR A 103 -17.95 10.23 0.69
CA THR A 103 -18.23 11.19 -0.38
C THR A 103 -19.72 11.47 -0.44
N SER A 104 -20.09 12.73 -0.70
CA SER A 104 -21.48 13.19 -0.71
C SER A 104 -22.07 13.36 -2.11
N VAL A 105 -21.21 13.42 -3.12
CA VAL A 105 -21.59 13.58 -4.53
C VAL A 105 -20.75 12.66 -5.42
N PHE A 106 -21.23 12.43 -6.65
CA PHE A 106 -20.44 11.73 -7.68
C PHE A 106 -19.15 12.49 -7.99
N GLY A 107 -18.03 11.79 -8.00
CA GLY A 107 -16.71 12.37 -8.21
C GLY A 107 -16.11 13.07 -6.98
N GLY A 108 -16.77 12.98 -5.83
CA GLY A 108 -16.18 13.37 -4.56
C GLY A 108 -14.99 12.47 -4.18
N GLY A 109 -14.02 13.05 -3.46
CA GLY A 109 -12.81 12.31 -3.10
C GLY A 109 -11.79 13.16 -2.39
N LEU A 110 -10.56 12.67 -2.35
CA LEU A 110 -9.44 13.39 -1.78
C LEU A 110 -8.22 13.35 -2.71
N SER A 111 -7.37 14.37 -2.64
CA SER A 111 -6.15 14.46 -3.42
C SER A 111 -5.03 15.13 -2.63
N ASP A 112 -3.79 14.78 -2.94
CA ASP A 112 -2.60 15.42 -2.40
C ASP A 112 -1.60 15.73 -3.51
N SER A 113 -0.91 16.88 -3.37
CA SER A 113 0.10 17.38 -4.31
C SER A 113 1.40 17.61 -3.56
N PHE A 114 2.46 16.97 -4.01
CA PHE A 114 3.80 17.04 -3.43
C PHE A 114 4.84 17.02 -4.56
N ALA A 115 6.10 17.29 -4.22
CA ALA A 115 7.16 17.30 -5.22
C ALA A 115 7.55 15.87 -5.62
N VAL A 116 7.47 15.56 -6.90
CA VAL A 116 7.89 14.29 -7.50
C VAL A 116 8.72 14.57 -8.74
N SER A 117 9.85 13.88 -8.87
CA SER A 117 10.64 13.89 -10.11
C SER A 117 10.01 12.94 -11.14
N ASP A 118 10.20 13.23 -12.42
CA ASP A 118 9.82 12.33 -13.49
C ASP A 118 10.45 10.96 -13.33
N GLY A 119 9.71 9.90 -13.66
CA GLY A 119 10.14 8.52 -13.52
C GLY A 119 9.05 7.56 -13.07
N ASN A 120 9.45 6.40 -12.58
CA ASN A 120 8.51 5.39 -12.09
C ASN A 120 7.94 5.79 -10.73
N LEU A 121 6.61 5.85 -10.65
CA LEU A 121 5.85 6.12 -9.44
C LEU A 121 4.83 5.01 -9.21
N THR A 122 4.73 4.56 -7.96
CA THR A 122 3.65 3.68 -7.51
C THR A 122 2.83 4.38 -6.44
N PHE A 123 1.53 4.51 -6.66
CA PHE A 123 0.56 4.96 -5.67
C PHE A 123 -0.18 3.75 -5.12
N SER A 124 -0.04 3.48 -3.84
CA SER A 124 -0.65 2.32 -3.18
C SER A 124 -1.41 2.71 -1.91
N LEU A 125 -2.43 1.92 -1.59
CA LEU A 125 -3.31 2.15 -0.45
C LEU A 125 -3.80 0.83 0.12
N PHE A 126 -3.95 0.76 1.45
CA PHE A 126 -4.79 -0.25 2.08
C PHE A 126 -6.22 0.26 2.16
N VAL A 127 -7.17 -0.53 1.68
CA VAL A 127 -8.58 -0.15 1.61
C VAL A 127 -9.46 -1.27 2.12
N LYS A 128 -10.56 -0.90 2.77
CA LYS A 128 -11.61 -1.81 3.21
C LYS A 128 -12.95 -1.31 2.71
N LYS A 129 -13.75 -2.19 2.11
CA LYS A 129 -15.08 -1.86 1.61
C LYS A 129 -15.96 -1.29 2.73
N GLY A 130 -16.57 -0.16 2.46
CA GLY A 130 -17.64 0.44 3.25
C GLY A 130 -19.01 0.22 2.59
N THR A 131 -19.70 1.32 2.28
CA THR A 131 -21.00 1.28 1.57
C THR A 131 -20.84 1.23 0.06
N THR A 132 -19.77 1.84 -0.49
CA THR A 132 -19.47 1.76 -1.94
C THR A 132 -18.77 0.45 -2.28
N ASN A 133 -18.92 0.00 -3.53
CA ASN A 133 -18.38 -1.27 -3.99
C ASN A 133 -16.96 -1.18 -4.51
N GLY A 134 -16.47 0.03 -4.79
CA GLY A 134 -15.15 0.20 -5.37
C GLY A 134 -14.48 1.53 -5.06
N ILE A 135 -13.27 1.65 -5.58
CA ILE A 135 -12.39 2.79 -5.40
C ILE A 135 -11.59 2.99 -6.69
N ARG A 136 -11.29 4.25 -6.98
CA ARG A 136 -10.35 4.65 -8.02
C ARG A 136 -9.12 5.27 -7.37
N LEU A 137 -7.94 4.79 -7.73
CA LEU A 137 -6.69 5.51 -7.54
C LEU A 137 -6.30 6.21 -8.83
N ARG A 138 -5.79 7.42 -8.69
CA ARG A 138 -5.35 8.24 -9.82
C ARG A 138 -4.01 8.89 -9.53
N ILE A 139 -3.14 8.89 -10.52
CA ILE A 139 -1.93 9.70 -10.59
C ILE A 139 -2.16 10.70 -11.71
N ASP A 140 -2.33 11.97 -11.38
CA ASP A 140 -2.44 13.07 -12.37
C ASP A 140 -1.04 13.50 -12.77
N ALA A 141 -0.75 13.40 -14.05
CA ALA A 141 0.52 13.76 -14.66
C ALA A 141 0.28 14.29 -16.10
N SER A 142 1.32 14.42 -16.92
CA SER A 142 1.14 14.75 -18.34
C SER A 142 0.23 13.75 -19.08
N THR A 143 0.26 12.51 -18.66
CA THR A 143 -0.73 11.46 -18.99
C THR A 143 -1.21 10.88 -17.68
N ASP A 144 -2.51 10.88 -17.46
CA ASP A 144 -3.12 10.40 -16.24
C ASP A 144 -3.09 8.88 -16.17
N SER A 145 -2.78 8.36 -15.00
CA SER A 145 -2.75 6.93 -14.71
C SER A 145 -3.83 6.57 -13.71
N ASP A 146 -4.72 5.68 -14.10
CA ASP A 146 -5.91 5.29 -13.35
C ASP A 146 -5.95 3.78 -13.07
N GLY A 147 -6.40 3.43 -11.87
CA GLY A 147 -6.83 2.08 -11.52
C GLY A 147 -8.20 2.11 -10.85
N PHE A 148 -9.15 1.36 -11.40
CA PHE A 148 -10.48 1.14 -10.84
C PHE A 148 -10.54 -0.25 -10.21
N PHE A 149 -10.91 -0.32 -8.95
CA PHE A 149 -10.88 -1.56 -8.16
C PHE A 149 -12.28 -1.92 -7.67
N ASP A 150 -12.68 -3.16 -7.95
CA ASP A 150 -13.90 -3.76 -7.43
C ASP A 150 -13.56 -4.50 -6.11
N LEU A 151 -14.00 -3.95 -4.99
CA LEU A 151 -13.76 -4.50 -3.66
C LEU A 151 -14.74 -5.62 -3.27
N VAL A 152 -15.77 -5.88 -4.09
CA VAL A 152 -16.68 -7.00 -3.90
C VAL A 152 -16.11 -8.27 -4.52
N ASN A 153 -15.60 -8.15 -5.75
CA ASN A 153 -15.07 -9.28 -6.51
C ASN A 153 -13.54 -9.44 -6.37
N ASN A 154 -12.88 -8.52 -5.68
CA ASN A 154 -11.41 -8.51 -5.51
C ASN A 154 -10.69 -8.51 -6.87
N THR A 155 -11.08 -7.59 -7.75
CA THR A 155 -10.52 -7.48 -9.10
C THR A 155 -10.17 -6.05 -9.47
N VAL A 156 -9.18 -5.89 -10.34
CA VAL A 156 -9.00 -4.66 -11.10
C VAL A 156 -10.06 -4.63 -12.18
N TYR A 157 -11.01 -3.70 -12.08
CA TYR A 157 -12.07 -3.55 -13.08
C TYR A 157 -11.51 -3.01 -14.40
N SER A 158 -10.70 -1.96 -14.32
CA SER A 158 -9.97 -1.39 -15.46
C SER A 158 -8.77 -0.57 -14.97
N SER A 159 -7.77 -0.40 -15.82
CA SER A 159 -6.63 0.47 -15.56
C SER A 159 -6.07 1.01 -16.86
N THR A 160 -5.37 2.15 -16.80
CA THR A 160 -4.59 2.70 -17.92
C THR A 160 -3.15 2.22 -17.89
N ASP A 161 -2.64 1.86 -16.73
CA ASP A 161 -1.29 1.40 -16.46
C ASP A 161 -1.31 0.15 -15.56
N ASP A 162 -0.14 -0.25 -15.05
CA ASP A 162 -0.05 -1.40 -14.16
C ASP A 162 -0.85 -1.15 -12.88
N ALA A 163 -1.81 -2.02 -12.60
CA ALA A 163 -2.62 -1.95 -11.39
C ALA A 163 -2.76 -3.34 -10.74
N SER A 164 -2.80 -3.36 -9.42
CA SER A 164 -2.96 -4.60 -8.67
C SER A 164 -3.89 -4.44 -7.49
N ILE A 165 -4.59 -5.52 -7.15
CA ILE A 165 -5.39 -5.67 -5.93
C ILE A 165 -5.04 -7.01 -5.30
N GLU A 166 -4.75 -6.98 -4.01
CA GLU A 166 -4.36 -8.15 -3.23
C GLU A 166 -5.16 -8.18 -1.94
N SER A 167 -5.73 -9.34 -1.60
CA SER A 167 -6.43 -9.53 -0.32
C SER A 167 -5.42 -9.58 0.82
N PHE A 168 -5.66 -8.75 1.86
CA PHE A 168 -4.81 -8.66 3.04
C PHE A 168 -5.46 -9.26 4.31
N GLY A 169 -6.61 -9.92 4.14
CA GLY A 169 -7.38 -10.50 5.25
C GLY A 169 -8.30 -9.47 5.94
N ASN A 170 -9.24 -9.98 6.72
CA ASN A 170 -10.21 -9.18 7.49
C ASN A 170 -10.99 -8.13 6.66
N GLY A 171 -11.16 -8.38 5.35
CA GLY A 171 -11.81 -7.47 4.40
C GLY A 171 -10.94 -6.30 3.95
N TRP A 172 -9.64 -6.30 4.26
CA TRP A 172 -8.66 -5.35 3.74
C TRP A 172 -8.07 -5.82 2.42
N TYR A 173 -7.81 -4.87 1.54
CA TYR A 173 -7.10 -5.05 0.28
C TYR A 173 -5.94 -4.07 0.20
N LYS A 174 -4.81 -4.52 -0.33
CA LYS A 174 -3.76 -3.64 -0.81
C LYS A 174 -4.00 -3.41 -2.29
N ILE A 175 -4.15 -2.16 -2.69
CA ILE A 175 -4.33 -1.75 -4.09
C ILE A 175 -3.20 -0.85 -4.53
N SER A 176 -2.82 -0.90 -5.79
CA SER A 176 -1.77 -0.04 -6.34
C SER A 176 -1.98 0.28 -7.82
N VAL A 177 -1.49 1.45 -8.23
CA VAL A 177 -1.28 1.87 -9.61
C VAL A 177 0.18 2.26 -9.77
N SER A 178 0.85 1.78 -10.82
CA SER A 178 2.25 2.09 -11.12
C SER A 178 2.37 2.59 -12.54
N ALA A 179 3.03 3.72 -12.72
CA ALA A 179 3.24 4.34 -14.02
C ALA A 179 4.62 4.99 -14.14
N ASN A 180 5.11 5.15 -15.36
CA ASN A 180 6.23 6.03 -15.66
C ASN A 180 5.66 7.42 -15.99
N ILE A 181 5.86 8.38 -15.08
CA ILE A 181 5.22 9.68 -15.12
C ILE A 181 6.17 10.78 -15.58
N THR A 182 5.60 11.82 -16.17
CA THR A 182 6.25 13.11 -16.41
C THR A 182 5.29 14.24 -16.02
N SER A 183 5.84 15.33 -15.49
CA SER A 183 5.05 16.50 -15.06
C SER A 183 3.93 16.11 -14.08
N PHE A 184 4.30 15.50 -12.97
CA PHE A 184 3.37 15.12 -11.90
C PHE A 184 2.60 16.34 -11.36
N SER A 185 1.32 16.15 -11.08
CA SER A 185 0.44 17.15 -10.48
C SER A 185 -0.03 16.74 -9.09
N LYS A 186 -0.65 15.58 -8.97
CA LYS A 186 -1.21 15.08 -7.71
C LYS A 186 -1.51 13.57 -7.77
N VAL A 187 -1.77 12.98 -6.62
CA VAL A 187 -2.50 11.72 -6.50
C VAL A 187 -3.93 11.98 -6.03
N ALA A 188 -4.87 11.11 -6.40
CA ALA A 188 -6.25 11.24 -5.96
C ALA A 188 -6.93 9.89 -5.70
N ILE A 189 -7.92 9.90 -4.81
CA ILE A 189 -8.72 8.75 -4.40
C ILE A 189 -10.19 9.13 -4.53
N TYR A 190 -10.97 8.29 -5.22
CA TYR A 190 -12.41 8.48 -5.43
C TYR A 190 -13.18 7.20 -5.11
N THR A 191 -14.42 7.34 -4.65
CA THR A 191 -15.32 6.20 -4.47
C THR A 191 -16.02 5.84 -5.77
N THR A 192 -16.20 4.54 -6.03
CA THR A 192 -16.87 4.01 -7.24
C THR A 192 -17.84 2.88 -6.88
N ASP A 193 -18.70 2.52 -7.84
CA ASP A 193 -19.65 1.42 -7.73
C ASP A 193 -19.02 0.02 -7.93
N GLY A 194 -17.69 -0.06 -7.96
CA GLY A 194 -16.94 -1.28 -8.32
C GLY A 194 -16.62 -1.36 -9.81
N SER A 195 -17.05 -0.38 -10.60
CA SER A 195 -16.71 -0.18 -12.01
C SER A 195 -16.02 1.17 -12.21
N SER A 196 -16.08 1.73 -13.40
CA SER A 196 -15.56 3.07 -13.71
C SER A 196 -16.50 4.22 -13.33
N ASN A 197 -17.70 3.92 -12.79
CA ASN A 197 -18.65 4.96 -12.39
C ASN A 197 -18.34 5.42 -10.96
N TYR A 198 -18.40 6.71 -10.74
CA TYR A 198 -18.34 7.26 -9.38
C TYR A 198 -19.61 6.89 -8.61
N GLU A 199 -19.43 6.65 -7.31
CA GLU A 199 -20.53 6.38 -6.38
C GLU A 199 -20.32 7.19 -5.10
N ASN A 200 -21.38 7.80 -4.57
CA ASN A 200 -21.32 8.45 -3.28
C ASN A 200 -21.55 7.45 -2.16
N GLY A 201 -20.75 7.58 -1.11
CA GLY A 201 -20.81 6.66 0.02
C GLY A 201 -19.48 6.62 0.77
N SER A 202 -19.15 5.49 1.37
CA SER A 202 -17.94 5.37 2.20
C SER A 202 -17.09 4.15 1.88
N ILE A 203 -15.82 4.31 2.14
CA ILE A 203 -14.77 3.29 2.17
C ILE A 203 -14.07 3.37 3.52
#